data_dc26eed939afb9d76028d52c9005f4da
#
_entry.id   dc26eed939afb9d76028d52c9005f4da
#
_cell.length_a   1.000
_cell.length_b   1.000
_cell.length_c   1.000
_cell.angle_alpha   90.00
_cell.angle_beta   90.00
_cell.angle_gamma   90.00
#
_symmetry.space_group_name_H-M   'P 1'
#
loop_
_entity.id
_entity.type
_entity.pdbx_description
1 polymer ?
#
loop_
_entity_poly.entity_id
_entity_poly.type
_entity_poly.pdbx_seq_one_letter_code
_entity_poly.pdbx_strand_id
1 'polypeptide(L)'
;MRLSAAFVGVVILLVSAGCQNKVSDKELAQKRWNDTRAAILAGVAQDQYKAHDFDKCRDTLNKALAMAPDNPQLHTLAAKLEIEQGHMELAEQELEIARKYSPSDPEAYYLSGVVYQRWQKPQTALEFYRQAGQRAPAELAYVLAQGEMLVALDRAPEALTLLQSKVAYFENSASIRDAVGQLLVQSGRYPEAIDMFRQASILAEKDSSVRERLAMAYFYNKQYRDAAETLTHLTANEPYSKRADLLELLGDSQLHLNDTHGAARSFETATEINPYSAKAWQSLGRAVLQQGDFKRAEFSLRRALGVDSSSSETQLLLGYVQLRQDKFSIALKSFKAASMLDPNDTVSLCMVGYTLEKMGQPKDAMGYYSQALRLKPGDDMASQLMAQIDK
;
A
#
# COMPACT_ATOMS: atom_id res chain seq x y z
N MET A 1 101.03 -29.16 -13.65
CA MET A 1 100.67 -28.60 -14.98
C MET A 1 99.22 -28.09 -14.97
N ARG A 2 99.08 -26.93 -15.49
CA ARG A 2 97.86 -26.14 -15.77
C ARG A 2 97.33 -25.26 -14.65
N LEU A 3 97.55 -24.01 -14.88
CA LEU A 3 96.95 -22.82 -14.30
C LEU A 3 95.44 -22.76 -14.56
N SER A 4 94.71 -22.21 -13.64
CA SER A 4 93.39 -21.64 -13.91
C SER A 4 93.27 -20.29 -13.25
N ALA A 5 93.00 -19.29 -14.05
CA ALA A 5 92.87 -17.90 -13.72
C ALA A 5 91.63 -17.59 -12.87
N ALA A 6 91.82 -16.79 -11.87
CA ALA A 6 90.73 -16.19 -11.09
C ALA A 6 90.11 -15.01 -11.85
N PHE A 7 88.79 -15.08 -12.07
CA PHE A 7 87.98 -13.97 -12.56
C PHE A 7 87.37 -13.25 -11.38
N VAL A 8 87.81 -12.06 -11.08
CA VAL A 8 87.16 -11.20 -10.07
C VAL A 8 86.03 -10.45 -10.77
N GLY A 9 84.85 -10.89 -10.47
CA GLY A 9 83.56 -10.25 -10.87
C GLY A 9 83.22 -9.16 -9.86
N VAL A 10 83.30 -7.90 -10.26
CA VAL A 10 82.79 -6.74 -9.50
C VAL A 10 81.23 -6.74 -9.70
N VAL A 11 80.54 -7.08 -8.67
CA VAL A 11 79.05 -6.93 -8.63
C VAL A 11 78.76 -5.47 -8.23
N ILE A 12 78.41 -4.63 -9.20
CA ILE A 12 77.84 -3.30 -8.95
C ILE A 12 76.37 -3.51 -8.50
N LEU A 13 76.15 -3.39 -7.19
CA LEU A 13 74.80 -3.29 -6.62
C LEU A 13 74.28 -1.89 -6.95
N LEU A 14 73.45 -1.80 -8.01
CA LEU A 14 72.56 -0.68 -8.23
C LEU A 14 71.46 -0.69 -7.17
N VAL A 15 71.67 0.06 -6.10
CA VAL A 15 70.61 0.43 -5.14
C VAL A 15 69.72 1.42 -5.87
N SER A 16 68.64 0.94 -6.47
CA SER A 16 67.54 1.79 -6.89
C SER A 16 66.88 2.33 -5.61
N ALA A 17 67.29 3.49 -5.19
CA ALA A 17 66.59 4.30 -4.20
C ALA A 17 65.22 4.67 -4.79
N GLY A 18 64.24 3.84 -4.57
CA GLY A 18 62.83 4.19 -4.76
C GLY A 18 62.57 5.42 -3.88
N CYS A 19 62.39 6.58 -4.48
CA CYS A 19 61.82 7.73 -3.79
C CYS A 19 60.39 7.38 -3.34
N GLN A 20 60.26 6.70 -2.21
CA GLN A 20 59.04 6.80 -1.44
C GLN A 20 58.96 8.25 -0.97
N ASN A 21 57.97 9.00 -1.50
CA ASN A 21 57.58 10.29 -0.95
C ASN A 21 57.21 10.07 0.52
N LYS A 22 58.16 10.20 1.44
CA LYS A 22 57.84 10.26 2.88
C LYS A 22 57.13 11.58 3.10
N VAL A 23 55.80 11.49 3.31
CA VAL A 23 55.01 12.62 3.81
C VAL A 23 55.74 13.18 5.04
N SER A 24 56.01 14.46 5.08
CA SER A 24 56.76 15.05 6.19
C SER A 24 55.93 14.99 7.48
N ASP A 25 56.60 14.85 8.63
CA ASP A 25 55.89 14.85 9.93
C ASP A 25 55.02 16.09 10.12
N LYS A 26 55.40 17.20 9.51
CA LYS A 26 54.60 18.44 9.50
C LYS A 26 53.31 18.31 8.70
N GLU A 27 53.36 17.67 7.54
CA GLU A 27 52.15 17.43 6.72
C GLU A 27 51.20 16.44 7.40
N LEU A 28 51.77 15.42 8.06
CA LEU A 28 50.98 14.48 8.86
C LEU A 28 50.31 15.17 10.07
N ALA A 29 51.04 16.06 10.76
CA ALA A 29 50.50 16.83 11.86
C ALA A 29 49.38 17.79 11.38
N GLN A 30 49.59 18.45 10.24
CA GLN A 30 48.60 19.34 9.64
C GLN A 30 47.35 18.57 9.21
N LYS A 31 47.51 17.40 8.59
CA LYS A 31 46.39 16.55 8.22
C LYS A 31 45.56 16.12 9.46
N ARG A 32 46.24 15.63 10.51
CA ARG A 32 45.55 15.26 11.78
C ARG A 32 44.80 16.44 12.40
N TRP A 33 45.38 17.63 12.36
CA TRP A 33 44.73 18.84 12.85
C TRP A 33 43.47 19.18 12.04
N ASN A 34 43.58 19.12 10.70
CA ASN A 34 42.44 19.36 9.80
C ASN A 34 41.32 18.32 10.00
N ASP A 35 41.70 17.03 10.11
CA ASP A 35 40.73 15.94 10.33
C ASP A 35 39.99 16.12 11.66
N THR A 36 40.71 16.53 12.74
CA THR A 36 40.07 16.79 14.05
C THR A 36 39.10 17.95 13.98
N ARG A 37 39.46 19.05 13.31
CA ARG A 37 38.56 20.20 13.13
C ARG A 37 37.39 19.87 12.24
N ALA A 38 37.60 19.12 11.16
CA ALA A 38 36.52 18.63 10.29
C ALA A 38 35.53 17.74 11.05
N ALA A 39 36.00 16.85 11.95
CA ALA A 39 35.18 16.04 12.78
C ALA A 39 34.30 16.86 13.76
N ILE A 40 34.82 17.93 14.34
CA ILE A 40 34.03 18.85 15.18
C ILE A 40 32.95 19.54 14.33
N LEU A 41 33.32 20.05 13.16
CA LEU A 41 32.38 20.69 12.25
C LEU A 41 31.32 19.70 11.72
N ALA A 42 31.66 18.42 11.51
CA ALA A 42 30.76 17.37 11.16
C ALA A 42 29.66 17.21 12.21
N GLY A 43 30.04 17.20 13.51
CA GLY A 43 29.06 17.17 14.60
C GLY A 43 28.10 18.36 14.59
N VAL A 44 28.64 19.57 14.40
CA VAL A 44 27.85 20.80 14.29
C VAL A 44 26.90 20.74 13.08
N ALA A 45 27.38 20.30 11.92
CA ALA A 45 26.59 20.16 10.71
C ALA A 45 25.48 19.12 10.90
N GLN A 46 25.77 18.00 11.56
CA GLN A 46 24.77 16.96 11.87
C GLN A 46 23.66 17.50 12.78
N ASP A 47 24.00 18.33 13.78
CA ASP A 47 22.99 18.94 14.67
C ASP A 47 22.16 19.99 13.93
N GLN A 48 22.78 20.78 13.05
CA GLN A 48 22.08 21.73 12.18
C GLN A 48 21.15 21.00 11.19
N TYR A 49 21.57 19.87 10.62
CA TYR A 49 20.74 19.02 9.77
C TYR A 49 19.50 18.50 10.53
N LYS A 50 19.69 17.99 11.76
CA LYS A 50 18.58 17.53 12.61
C LYS A 50 17.64 18.66 13.01
N ALA A 51 18.15 19.88 13.14
CA ALA A 51 17.35 21.08 13.43
C ALA A 51 16.67 21.65 12.16
N HIS A 52 16.83 21.04 11.00
CA HIS A 52 16.36 21.51 9.69
C HIS A 52 16.93 22.90 9.29
N ASP A 53 18.05 23.32 9.87
CA ASP A 53 18.77 24.55 9.50
C ASP A 53 19.74 24.24 8.33
N PHE A 54 19.15 23.98 7.18
CA PHE A 54 19.89 23.46 6.01
C PHE A 54 20.92 24.43 5.45
N ASP A 55 20.69 25.74 5.52
CA ASP A 55 21.64 26.76 5.05
C ASP A 55 22.91 26.74 5.91
N LYS A 56 22.77 26.78 7.25
CA LYS A 56 23.93 26.68 8.14
C LYS A 56 24.61 25.34 8.04
N CYS A 57 23.86 24.25 7.90
CA CYS A 57 24.41 22.92 7.68
C CYS A 57 25.33 22.93 6.44
N ARG A 58 24.88 23.48 5.32
CA ARG A 58 25.62 23.60 4.07
C ARG A 58 26.91 24.38 4.28
N ASP A 59 26.85 25.56 4.91
CA ASP A 59 28.05 26.40 5.19
C ASP A 59 29.05 25.68 6.08
N THR A 60 28.57 24.95 7.08
CA THR A 60 29.43 24.19 8.01
C THR A 60 30.08 23.00 7.31
N LEU A 61 29.29 22.26 6.48
CA LEU A 61 29.78 21.14 5.66
C LEU A 61 30.85 21.60 4.68
N ASN A 62 30.67 22.71 3.97
CA ASN A 62 31.64 23.25 3.02
C ASN A 62 32.98 23.57 3.72
N LYS A 63 32.93 24.12 4.94
CA LYS A 63 34.14 24.37 5.74
C LYS A 63 34.79 23.06 6.19
N ALA A 64 34.03 22.05 6.54
CA ALA A 64 34.55 20.75 6.96
C ALA A 64 35.19 20.00 5.77
N LEU A 65 34.51 19.97 4.62
CA LEU A 65 35.00 19.34 3.38
C LEU A 65 36.26 20.01 2.84
N ALA A 66 36.39 21.35 2.99
CA ALA A 66 37.63 22.06 2.64
C ALA A 66 38.82 21.62 3.50
N MET A 67 38.58 21.10 4.72
CA MET A 67 39.63 20.60 5.62
C MET A 67 39.93 19.11 5.42
N ALA A 68 38.91 18.33 5.12
CA ALA A 68 39.00 16.87 4.94
C ALA A 68 38.18 16.42 3.72
N PRO A 69 38.67 16.67 2.50
CA PRO A 69 37.93 16.39 1.25
C PRO A 69 37.83 14.89 0.92
N ASP A 70 38.49 14.04 1.67
CA ASP A 70 38.50 12.58 1.55
C ASP A 70 37.66 11.90 2.66
N ASN A 71 36.94 12.68 3.48
CA ASN A 71 36.16 12.15 4.58
C ASN A 71 34.78 11.65 4.11
N PRO A 72 34.51 10.31 4.11
CA PRO A 72 33.29 9.76 3.56
C PRO A 72 32.03 10.15 4.37
N GLN A 73 32.15 10.37 5.69
CA GLN A 73 31.02 10.74 6.54
C GLN A 73 30.49 12.14 6.21
N LEU A 74 31.39 13.07 5.86
CA LEU A 74 31.03 14.42 5.42
C LEU A 74 30.29 14.37 4.07
N HIS A 75 30.75 13.55 3.13
CA HIS A 75 30.11 13.36 1.84
C HIS A 75 28.73 12.68 2.01
N THR A 76 28.61 11.69 2.90
CA THR A 76 27.31 11.07 3.21
C THR A 76 26.34 12.10 3.82
N LEU A 77 26.80 12.97 4.71
CA LEU A 77 25.94 14.03 5.29
C LEU A 77 25.59 15.10 4.24
N ALA A 78 26.51 15.46 3.36
CA ALA A 78 26.24 16.36 2.24
C ALA A 78 25.18 15.76 1.31
N ALA A 79 25.30 14.49 0.97
CA ALA A 79 24.29 13.79 0.18
C ALA A 79 22.92 13.78 0.83
N LYS A 80 22.82 13.54 2.14
CA LYS A 80 21.56 13.64 2.89
C LYS A 80 20.93 15.02 2.74
N LEU A 81 21.72 16.07 2.89
CA LEU A 81 21.26 17.44 2.73
C LEU A 81 20.73 17.70 1.30
N GLU A 82 21.46 17.23 0.29
CA GLU A 82 21.04 17.39 -1.11
C GLU A 82 19.76 16.58 -1.43
N ILE A 83 19.60 15.38 -0.83
CA ILE A 83 18.37 14.58 -0.95
C ILE A 83 17.17 15.32 -0.37
N GLU A 84 17.31 15.93 0.82
CA GLU A 84 16.24 16.70 1.46
C GLU A 84 15.85 17.94 0.63
N GLN A 85 16.79 18.54 -0.06
CA GLN A 85 16.57 19.71 -0.91
C GLN A 85 16.11 19.34 -2.35
N GLY A 86 16.06 18.06 -2.67
CA GLY A 86 15.63 17.58 -3.98
C GLY A 86 16.72 17.62 -5.06
N HIS A 87 17.99 17.88 -4.70
CA HIS A 87 19.12 17.96 -5.63
C HIS A 87 19.75 16.57 -5.83
N MET A 88 19.03 15.66 -6.49
CA MET A 88 19.42 14.24 -6.58
C MET A 88 20.75 14.01 -7.30
N GLU A 89 21.09 14.81 -8.31
CA GLU A 89 22.35 14.72 -9.06
C GLU A 89 23.56 15.03 -8.16
N LEU A 90 23.46 16.08 -7.35
CA LEU A 90 24.50 16.44 -6.39
C LEU A 90 24.62 15.39 -5.29
N ALA A 91 23.50 14.89 -4.81
CA ALA A 91 23.48 13.82 -3.81
C ALA A 91 24.24 12.58 -4.30
N GLU A 92 24.01 12.11 -5.54
CA GLU A 92 24.70 10.93 -6.06
C GLU A 92 26.20 11.19 -6.28
N GLN A 93 26.59 12.38 -6.69
CA GLN A 93 28.01 12.75 -6.78
C GLN A 93 28.70 12.65 -5.41
N GLU A 94 28.08 13.18 -4.37
CA GLU A 94 28.59 13.09 -3.00
C GLU A 94 28.64 11.63 -2.51
N LEU A 95 27.64 10.82 -2.83
CA LEU A 95 27.60 9.40 -2.48
C LEU A 95 28.65 8.58 -3.24
N GLU A 96 28.93 8.89 -4.49
CA GLU A 96 30.01 8.26 -5.25
C GLU A 96 31.37 8.48 -4.56
N ILE A 97 31.63 9.72 -4.11
CA ILE A 97 32.84 10.04 -3.34
C ILE A 97 32.84 9.28 -2.01
N ALA A 98 31.72 9.26 -1.28
CA ALA A 98 31.62 8.53 -0.02
C ALA A 98 31.93 7.03 -0.20
N ARG A 99 31.35 6.38 -1.21
CA ARG A 99 31.62 4.96 -1.53
C ARG A 99 33.05 4.69 -1.97
N LYS A 100 33.66 5.63 -2.67
CA LYS A 100 35.07 5.54 -3.07
C LYS A 100 36.02 5.51 -1.87
N TYR A 101 35.77 6.36 -0.88
CA TYR A 101 36.63 6.45 0.32
C TYR A 101 36.23 5.46 1.43
N SER A 102 34.97 5.04 1.47
CA SER A 102 34.48 4.01 2.40
C SER A 102 33.60 2.97 1.69
N PRO A 103 34.19 2.00 0.96
CA PRO A 103 33.43 0.97 0.25
C PRO A 103 32.65 0.02 1.17
N SER A 104 32.95 0.01 2.46
CA SER A 104 32.26 -0.82 3.46
C SER A 104 31.09 -0.13 4.14
N ASP A 105 30.89 1.18 3.95
CA ASP A 105 29.83 1.94 4.57
C ASP A 105 28.47 1.60 3.92
N PRO A 106 27.54 0.93 4.64
CA PRO A 106 26.24 0.55 4.09
C PRO A 106 25.33 1.75 3.80
N GLU A 107 25.48 2.86 4.55
CA GLU A 107 24.60 4.01 4.46
C GLU A 107 24.73 4.72 3.12
N ALA A 108 25.97 4.87 2.60
CA ALA A 108 26.18 5.49 1.29
C ALA A 108 25.52 4.70 0.15
N TYR A 109 25.49 3.36 0.24
CA TYR A 109 24.77 2.51 -0.71
C TYR A 109 23.26 2.65 -0.55
N TYR A 110 22.76 2.64 0.67
CA TYR A 110 21.33 2.82 0.94
C TYR A 110 20.82 4.15 0.38
N LEU A 111 21.53 5.25 0.64
CA LEU A 111 21.16 6.57 0.14
C LEU A 111 21.22 6.66 -1.39
N SER A 112 22.18 5.99 -2.04
CA SER A 112 22.15 5.86 -3.50
C SER A 112 20.90 5.13 -3.97
N GLY A 113 20.51 4.05 -3.29
CA GLY A 113 19.24 3.40 -3.54
C GLY A 113 18.07 4.38 -3.48
N VAL A 114 18.01 5.24 -2.45
CA VAL A 114 16.97 6.28 -2.30
C VAL A 114 16.99 7.26 -3.48
N VAL A 115 18.18 7.72 -3.92
CA VAL A 115 18.30 8.62 -5.09
C VAL A 115 17.76 7.96 -6.35
N TYR A 116 18.15 6.70 -6.63
CA TYR A 116 17.69 5.99 -7.81
C TYR A 116 16.20 5.64 -7.74
N GLN A 117 15.65 5.38 -6.56
CA GLN A 117 14.21 5.21 -6.35
C GLN A 117 13.46 6.50 -6.71
N ARG A 118 13.92 7.66 -6.26
CA ARG A 118 13.33 8.96 -6.63
C ARG A 118 13.45 9.27 -8.12
N TRP A 119 14.46 8.78 -8.78
CA TRP A 119 14.59 8.84 -10.25
C TRP A 119 13.74 7.82 -10.99
N GLN A 120 12.89 7.05 -10.28
CA GLN A 120 12.05 5.99 -10.85
C GLN A 120 12.86 4.92 -11.61
N LYS A 121 14.03 4.59 -11.09
CA LYS A 121 14.92 3.54 -11.59
C LYS A 121 14.99 2.38 -10.59
N PRO A 122 13.88 1.63 -10.39
CA PRO A 122 13.78 0.65 -9.31
C PRO A 122 14.78 -0.50 -9.41
N GLN A 123 15.20 -0.88 -10.63
CA GLN A 123 16.21 -1.93 -10.81
C GLN A 123 17.56 -1.51 -10.25
N THR A 124 18.00 -0.28 -10.52
CA THR A 124 19.28 0.25 -10.00
C THR A 124 19.19 0.48 -8.50
N ALA A 125 18.05 1.00 -8.01
CA ALA A 125 17.79 1.17 -6.59
C ALA A 125 17.88 -0.17 -5.82
N LEU A 126 17.27 -1.23 -6.36
CA LEU A 126 17.34 -2.58 -5.79
C LEU A 126 18.78 -3.07 -5.65
N GLU A 127 19.62 -2.82 -6.64
CA GLU A 127 21.02 -3.24 -6.59
C GLU A 127 21.78 -2.52 -5.47
N PHE A 128 21.58 -1.21 -5.32
CA PHE A 128 22.17 -0.45 -4.23
C PHE A 128 21.64 -0.88 -2.86
N TYR A 129 20.34 -1.12 -2.71
CA TYR A 129 19.77 -1.63 -1.46
C TYR A 129 20.28 -3.04 -1.11
N ARG A 130 20.50 -3.91 -2.10
CA ARG A 130 21.16 -5.21 -1.88
C ARG A 130 22.58 -5.06 -1.35
N GLN A 131 23.34 -4.15 -1.93
CA GLN A 131 24.71 -3.87 -1.48
C GLN A 131 24.73 -3.31 -0.06
N ALA A 132 23.78 -2.45 0.32
CA ALA A 132 23.61 -1.98 1.69
C ALA A 132 23.29 -3.13 2.64
N GLY A 133 22.31 -3.98 2.30
CA GLY A 133 21.90 -5.12 3.12
C GLY A 133 22.97 -6.19 3.28
N GLN A 134 23.85 -6.39 2.28
CA GLN A 134 25.00 -7.29 2.41
C GLN A 134 26.05 -6.78 3.43
N ARG A 135 26.21 -5.45 3.54
CA ARG A 135 27.14 -4.82 4.47
C ARG A 135 26.60 -4.71 5.88
N ALA A 136 25.31 -4.51 6.02
CA ALA A 136 24.60 -4.44 7.31
C ALA A 136 23.33 -5.30 7.30
N PRO A 137 23.44 -6.62 7.45
CA PRO A 137 22.29 -7.53 7.40
C PRO A 137 21.27 -7.36 8.54
N ALA A 138 21.69 -6.70 9.62
CA ALA A 138 20.85 -6.40 10.79
C ALA A 138 19.98 -5.14 10.62
N GLU A 139 20.17 -4.40 9.51
CA GLU A 139 19.42 -3.16 9.28
C GLU A 139 18.13 -3.47 8.52
N LEU A 140 17.01 -3.40 9.24
CA LEU A 140 15.67 -3.71 8.71
C LEU A 140 15.29 -2.81 7.53
N ALA A 141 15.65 -1.53 7.60
CA ALA A 141 15.32 -0.56 6.56
C ALA A 141 15.81 -1.00 5.17
N TYR A 142 17.01 -1.61 5.12
CA TYR A 142 17.58 -2.07 3.86
C TYR A 142 16.85 -3.28 3.28
N VAL A 143 16.35 -4.14 4.15
CA VAL A 143 15.56 -5.31 3.73
C VAL A 143 14.18 -4.89 3.23
N LEU A 144 13.53 -3.95 3.92
CA LEU A 144 12.22 -3.43 3.51
C LEU A 144 12.33 -2.68 2.17
N ALA A 145 13.35 -1.84 2.00
CA ALA A 145 13.59 -1.12 0.75
C ALA A 145 13.84 -2.07 -0.45
N GLN A 146 14.54 -3.19 -0.24
CA GLN A 146 14.67 -4.23 -1.26
C GLN A 146 13.31 -4.83 -1.62
N GLY A 147 12.47 -5.16 -0.63
CA GLY A 147 11.12 -5.66 -0.83
C GLY A 147 10.26 -4.69 -1.64
N GLU A 148 10.30 -3.41 -1.29
CA GLU A 148 9.57 -2.35 -1.99
C GLU A 148 10.00 -2.24 -3.47
N MET A 149 11.29 -2.28 -3.74
CA MET A 149 11.78 -2.22 -5.12
C MET A 149 11.41 -3.46 -5.92
N LEU A 150 11.38 -4.64 -5.30
CA LEU A 150 10.90 -5.86 -5.95
C LEU A 150 9.41 -5.73 -6.33
N VAL A 151 8.59 -5.15 -5.45
CA VAL A 151 7.17 -4.87 -5.77
C VAL A 151 7.05 -3.87 -6.92
N ALA A 152 7.83 -2.79 -6.89
CA ALA A 152 7.85 -1.78 -7.97
C ALA A 152 8.29 -2.34 -9.33
N LEU A 153 8.95 -3.50 -9.34
CA LEU A 153 9.37 -4.25 -10.54
C LEU A 153 8.40 -5.37 -10.91
N ASP A 154 7.19 -5.41 -10.35
CA ASP A 154 6.21 -6.50 -10.51
C ASP A 154 6.73 -7.88 -10.08
N ARG A 155 7.72 -7.91 -9.17
CA ARG A 155 8.35 -9.12 -8.63
C ARG A 155 7.89 -9.42 -7.21
N ALA A 156 6.59 -9.23 -6.93
CA ALA A 156 5.99 -9.43 -5.61
C ALA A 156 6.26 -10.82 -4.98
N PRO A 157 6.28 -11.95 -5.74
CA PRO A 157 6.64 -13.25 -5.17
C PRO A 157 8.07 -13.31 -4.60
N GLU A 158 9.02 -12.63 -5.24
CA GLU A 158 10.40 -12.55 -4.74
C GLU A 158 10.49 -11.65 -3.51
N ALA A 159 9.76 -10.53 -3.48
CA ALA A 159 9.65 -9.68 -2.31
C ALA A 159 9.11 -10.47 -1.10
N LEU A 160 8.03 -11.22 -1.31
CA LEU A 160 7.44 -12.07 -0.28
C LEU A 160 8.44 -13.10 0.25
N THR A 161 9.14 -13.82 -0.63
CA THR A 161 10.15 -14.80 -0.26
C THR A 161 11.29 -14.16 0.55
N LEU A 162 11.78 -13.00 0.09
CA LEU A 162 12.83 -12.25 0.79
C LEU A 162 12.37 -11.87 2.20
N LEU A 163 11.22 -11.19 2.33
CA LEU A 163 10.75 -10.67 3.60
C LEU A 163 10.38 -11.80 4.57
N GLN A 164 9.71 -12.86 4.10
CA GLN A 164 9.39 -14.03 4.93
C GLN A 164 10.65 -14.69 5.51
N SER A 165 11.72 -14.80 4.71
CA SER A 165 12.99 -15.38 5.19
C SER A 165 13.63 -14.56 6.32
N LYS A 166 13.24 -13.32 6.50
CA LYS A 166 13.79 -12.39 7.49
C LYS A 166 12.92 -12.19 8.72
N VAL A 167 11.66 -12.66 8.72
CA VAL A 167 10.74 -12.50 9.85
C VAL A 167 11.32 -13.03 11.15
N ALA A 168 11.96 -14.21 11.12
CA ALA A 168 12.58 -14.81 12.31
C ALA A 168 13.80 -14.04 12.81
N TYR A 169 14.54 -13.39 11.91
CA TYR A 169 15.69 -12.56 12.27
C TYR A 169 15.24 -11.23 12.93
N PHE A 170 14.13 -10.66 12.47
CA PHE A 170 13.54 -9.44 13.02
C PHE A 170 12.29 -9.75 13.86
N GLU A 171 12.41 -10.66 14.83
CA GLU A 171 11.30 -11.21 15.60
C GLU A 171 10.45 -10.15 16.34
N ASN A 172 11.07 -9.04 16.75
CA ASN A 172 10.39 -7.95 17.47
C ASN A 172 9.94 -6.78 16.55
N SER A 173 9.98 -6.98 15.25
CA SER A 173 9.56 -5.94 14.30
C SER A 173 8.13 -6.16 13.80
N ALA A 174 7.25 -5.20 14.09
CA ALA A 174 5.91 -5.14 13.49
C ALA A 174 5.98 -4.83 12.00
N SER A 175 6.93 -3.98 11.57
CA SER A 175 7.00 -3.48 10.20
C SER A 175 7.25 -4.57 9.16
N ILE A 176 8.14 -5.55 9.46
CA ILE A 176 8.38 -6.63 8.50
C ILE A 176 7.17 -7.57 8.40
N ARG A 177 6.48 -7.85 9.52
CA ARG A 177 5.26 -8.66 9.51
C ARG A 177 4.14 -7.97 8.76
N ASP A 178 4.01 -6.67 8.95
CA ASP A 178 3.05 -5.84 8.23
C ASP A 178 3.32 -5.86 6.71
N ALA A 179 4.56 -5.68 6.30
CA ALA A 179 4.97 -5.75 4.89
C ALA A 179 4.69 -7.14 4.28
N VAL A 180 5.00 -8.22 5.01
CA VAL A 180 4.67 -9.60 4.58
C VAL A 180 3.16 -9.77 4.47
N GLY A 181 2.39 -9.31 5.47
CA GLY A 181 0.93 -9.36 5.47
C GLY A 181 0.32 -8.66 4.25
N GLN A 182 0.81 -7.49 3.89
CA GLN A 182 0.36 -6.75 2.70
C GLN A 182 0.61 -7.54 1.40
N LEU A 183 1.79 -8.13 1.24
CA LEU A 183 2.12 -8.95 0.07
C LEU A 183 1.26 -10.22 -0.01
N LEU A 184 0.93 -10.82 1.14
CA LEU A 184 0.04 -11.96 1.22
C LEU A 184 -1.40 -11.59 0.82
N VAL A 185 -1.90 -10.41 1.22
CA VAL A 185 -3.21 -9.89 0.77
C VAL A 185 -3.23 -9.70 -0.74
N GLN A 186 -2.20 -9.09 -1.31
CA GLN A 186 -2.08 -8.91 -2.77
C GLN A 186 -2.09 -10.24 -3.53
N SER A 187 -1.58 -11.31 -2.89
CA SER A 187 -1.56 -12.66 -3.44
C SER A 187 -2.84 -13.48 -3.13
N GLY A 188 -3.85 -12.88 -2.48
CA GLY A 188 -5.08 -13.56 -2.07
C GLY A 188 -4.89 -14.57 -0.92
N ARG A 189 -3.73 -14.61 -0.28
CA ARG A 189 -3.39 -15.54 0.83
C ARG A 189 -3.85 -14.97 2.17
N TYR A 190 -5.13 -14.68 2.30
CA TYR A 190 -5.72 -13.98 3.45
C TYR A 190 -5.49 -14.67 4.81
N PRO A 191 -5.59 -16.00 4.95
CA PRO A 191 -5.33 -16.65 6.24
C PRO A 191 -3.93 -16.37 6.78
N GLU A 192 -2.92 -16.43 5.92
CA GLU A 192 -1.53 -16.17 6.29
C GLU A 192 -1.28 -14.67 6.57
N ALA A 193 -1.94 -13.79 5.80
CA ALA A 193 -1.90 -12.35 6.04
C ALA A 193 -2.45 -11.99 7.43
N ILE A 194 -3.57 -12.61 7.83
CA ILE A 194 -4.18 -12.45 9.15
C ILE A 194 -3.19 -12.80 10.26
N ASP A 195 -2.47 -13.91 10.12
CA ASP A 195 -1.47 -14.33 11.13
C ASP A 195 -0.33 -13.30 11.23
N MET A 196 0.14 -12.76 10.10
CA MET A 196 1.16 -11.72 10.09
C MET A 196 0.66 -10.42 10.72
N PHE A 197 -0.53 -9.95 10.36
CA PHE A 197 -1.10 -8.73 10.92
C PHE A 197 -1.46 -8.86 12.40
N ARG A 198 -1.90 -10.03 12.87
CA ARG A 198 -2.11 -10.29 14.30
C ARG A 198 -0.81 -10.11 15.09
N GLN A 199 0.27 -10.75 14.63
CA GLN A 199 1.57 -10.62 15.28
C GLN A 199 2.06 -9.17 15.24
N ALA A 200 1.91 -8.48 14.10
CA ALA A 200 2.26 -7.07 13.96
C ALA A 200 1.45 -6.18 14.91
N SER A 201 0.15 -6.42 15.07
CA SER A 201 -0.72 -5.64 15.97
C SER A 201 -0.39 -5.80 17.45
N ILE A 202 0.14 -6.96 17.85
CA ILE A 202 0.64 -7.18 19.23
C ILE A 202 1.93 -6.39 19.45
N LEU A 203 2.83 -6.38 18.48
CA LEU A 203 4.11 -5.67 18.58
C LEU A 203 3.96 -4.14 18.47
N ALA A 204 2.94 -3.68 17.79
CA ALA A 204 2.65 -2.26 17.58
C ALA A 204 1.23 -1.91 18.05
N GLU A 205 0.96 -2.08 19.34
CA GLU A 205 -0.38 -1.88 19.94
C GLU A 205 -0.98 -0.49 19.68
N LYS A 206 -0.14 0.53 19.54
CA LYS A 206 -0.57 1.92 19.29
C LYS A 206 -0.78 2.22 17.81
N ASP A 207 -0.31 1.35 16.91
CA ASP A 207 -0.46 1.54 15.47
C ASP A 207 -1.79 0.97 14.99
N SER A 208 -2.77 1.85 14.89
CA SER A 208 -4.10 1.49 14.40
C SER A 208 -4.12 1.12 12.91
N SER A 209 -3.10 1.49 12.12
CA SER A 209 -3.03 1.16 10.69
C SER A 209 -2.86 -0.34 10.44
N VAL A 210 -2.16 -1.04 11.32
CA VAL A 210 -2.03 -2.51 11.27
C VAL A 210 -3.38 -3.18 11.56
N ARG A 211 -4.13 -2.65 12.54
CA ARG A 211 -5.48 -3.17 12.86
C ARG A 211 -6.49 -2.92 11.73
N GLU A 212 -6.37 -1.80 11.02
CA GLU A 212 -7.14 -1.53 9.82
C GLU A 212 -6.90 -2.63 8.76
N ARG A 213 -5.62 -2.92 8.45
CA ARG A 213 -5.26 -3.99 7.50
C ARG A 213 -5.71 -5.37 7.96
N LEU A 214 -5.62 -5.65 9.26
CA LEU A 214 -6.13 -6.88 9.85
C LEU A 214 -7.64 -7.03 9.64
N ALA A 215 -8.40 -5.96 9.90
CA ALA A 215 -9.85 -5.97 9.70
C ALA A 215 -10.23 -6.20 8.22
N MET A 216 -9.51 -5.57 7.29
CA MET A 216 -9.69 -5.79 5.86
C MET A 216 -9.36 -7.24 5.47
N ALA A 217 -8.27 -7.80 6.01
CA ALA A 217 -7.89 -9.19 5.76
C ALA A 217 -8.95 -10.18 6.29
N TYR A 218 -9.51 -9.93 7.47
CA TYR A 218 -10.65 -10.70 7.99
C TYR A 218 -11.86 -10.65 7.05
N PHE A 219 -12.22 -9.45 6.58
CA PHE A 219 -13.35 -9.27 5.68
C PHE A 219 -13.17 -10.07 4.38
N TYR A 220 -12.04 -9.94 3.71
CA TYR A 220 -11.74 -10.66 2.49
C TYR A 220 -11.65 -12.18 2.70
N ASN A 221 -11.23 -12.61 3.89
CA ASN A 221 -11.26 -14.03 4.29
C ASN A 221 -12.64 -14.50 4.75
N LYS A 222 -13.69 -13.68 4.63
CA LYS A 222 -15.07 -13.96 5.04
C LYS A 222 -15.23 -14.22 6.57
N GLN A 223 -14.27 -13.82 7.35
CA GLN A 223 -14.32 -13.83 8.83
C GLN A 223 -15.02 -12.56 9.31
N TYR A 224 -16.31 -12.42 8.95
CA TYR A 224 -17.08 -11.19 9.14
C TYR A 224 -17.23 -10.78 10.61
N ARG A 225 -17.24 -11.76 11.54
CA ARG A 225 -17.33 -11.48 12.97
C ARG A 225 -16.06 -10.77 13.46
N ASP A 226 -14.90 -11.33 13.13
CA ASP A 226 -13.60 -10.76 13.54
C ASP A 226 -13.38 -9.40 12.88
N ALA A 227 -13.82 -9.24 11.62
CA ALA A 227 -13.81 -7.97 10.92
C ALA A 227 -14.69 -6.93 11.62
N ALA A 228 -15.94 -7.27 11.92
CA ALA A 228 -16.87 -6.33 12.58
C ALA A 228 -16.41 -5.94 13.98
N GLU A 229 -15.88 -6.87 14.77
CA GLU A 229 -15.35 -6.58 16.09
C GLU A 229 -14.15 -5.63 16.01
N THR A 230 -13.18 -5.94 15.14
CA THR A 230 -11.98 -5.11 14.95
C THR A 230 -12.35 -3.71 14.45
N LEU A 231 -13.27 -3.60 13.48
CA LEU A 231 -13.73 -2.32 12.94
C LEU A 231 -14.52 -1.51 13.99
N THR A 232 -15.36 -2.16 14.80
CA THR A 232 -16.10 -1.48 15.87
C THR A 232 -15.14 -0.83 16.86
N HIS A 233 -14.10 -1.54 17.29
CA HIS A 233 -13.08 -0.96 18.17
C HIS A 233 -12.28 0.15 17.48
N LEU A 234 -11.96 -0.01 16.21
CA LEU A 234 -11.19 0.96 15.45
C LEU A 234 -11.96 2.27 15.25
N THR A 235 -13.25 2.16 14.84
CA THR A 235 -14.10 3.32 14.53
C THR A 235 -14.71 4.00 15.77
N ALA A 236 -14.47 3.47 16.96
CA ALA A 236 -14.94 4.09 18.21
C ALA A 236 -14.28 5.44 18.52
N ASN A 237 -13.09 5.71 17.99
CA ASN A 237 -12.28 6.87 18.30
C ASN A 237 -11.76 7.59 17.05
N GLU A 238 -11.46 8.91 17.20
CA GLU A 238 -10.79 9.67 16.14
C GLU A 238 -9.34 9.19 15.93
N PRO A 239 -8.83 9.28 14.69
CA PRO A 239 -9.48 9.84 13.49
C PRO A 239 -10.40 8.83 12.76
N TYR A 240 -10.42 7.57 13.18
CA TYR A 240 -11.09 6.46 12.48
C TYR A 240 -12.62 6.55 12.51
N SER A 241 -13.20 7.19 13.50
CA SER A 241 -14.65 7.44 13.58
C SER A 241 -15.18 8.32 12.43
N LYS A 242 -14.28 9.05 11.73
CA LYS A 242 -14.59 9.89 10.59
C LYS A 242 -14.22 9.23 9.23
N ARG A 243 -13.91 7.96 9.23
CA ARG A 243 -13.56 7.18 8.04
C ARG A 243 -14.80 6.46 7.51
N ALA A 244 -15.47 7.10 6.55
CA ALA A 244 -16.68 6.54 5.93
C ALA A 244 -16.45 5.17 5.30
N ASP A 245 -15.29 4.94 4.69
CA ASP A 245 -14.90 3.68 4.07
C ASP A 245 -14.82 2.52 5.07
N LEU A 246 -14.31 2.76 6.29
CA LEU A 246 -14.26 1.75 7.34
C LEU A 246 -15.64 1.46 7.94
N LEU A 247 -16.50 2.49 8.04
CA LEU A 247 -17.88 2.33 8.46
C LEU A 247 -18.71 1.57 7.42
N GLU A 248 -18.45 1.79 6.12
CA GLU A 248 -19.03 0.98 5.05
C GLU A 248 -18.61 -0.50 5.20
N LEU A 249 -17.31 -0.76 5.43
CA LEU A 249 -16.78 -2.11 5.62
C LEU A 249 -17.37 -2.79 6.87
N LEU A 250 -17.56 -2.02 7.96
CA LEU A 250 -18.24 -2.49 9.17
C LEU A 250 -19.70 -2.87 8.87
N GLY A 251 -20.43 -2.00 8.18
CA GLY A 251 -21.81 -2.25 7.79
C GLY A 251 -21.93 -3.47 6.87
N ASP A 252 -21.04 -3.61 5.89
CA ASP A 252 -21.00 -4.79 5.02
C ASP A 252 -20.73 -6.08 5.84
N SER A 253 -19.80 -6.04 6.80
CA SER A 253 -19.53 -7.17 7.71
C SER A 253 -20.76 -7.54 8.54
N GLN A 254 -21.46 -6.53 9.08
CA GLN A 254 -22.69 -6.71 9.87
C GLN A 254 -23.84 -7.27 9.03
N LEU A 255 -23.99 -6.87 7.76
CA LEU A 255 -24.96 -7.47 6.84
C LEU A 255 -24.70 -8.96 6.62
N HIS A 256 -23.46 -9.35 6.44
CA HIS A 256 -23.09 -10.76 6.31
C HIS A 256 -23.37 -11.58 7.58
N LEU A 257 -23.43 -10.94 8.73
CA LEU A 257 -23.81 -11.53 10.01
C LEU A 257 -25.32 -11.47 10.29
N ASN A 258 -26.12 -10.94 9.35
CA ASN A 258 -27.54 -10.64 9.51
C ASN A 258 -27.84 -9.62 10.63
N ASP A 259 -26.84 -8.85 11.10
CA ASP A 259 -27.06 -7.70 11.98
C ASP A 259 -27.48 -6.47 11.15
N THR A 260 -28.73 -6.49 10.70
CA THR A 260 -29.28 -5.41 9.86
C THR A 260 -29.40 -4.09 10.60
N HIS A 261 -29.58 -4.11 11.93
CA HIS A 261 -29.66 -2.90 12.74
C HIS A 261 -28.29 -2.25 12.94
N GLY A 262 -27.25 -3.05 13.21
CA GLY A 262 -25.87 -2.59 13.25
C GLY A 262 -25.45 -2.00 11.91
N ALA A 263 -25.68 -2.74 10.84
CA ALA A 263 -25.36 -2.33 9.47
C ALA A 263 -26.01 -0.98 9.09
N ALA A 264 -27.30 -0.83 9.37
CA ALA A 264 -28.01 0.42 9.10
C ALA A 264 -27.36 1.62 9.82
N ARG A 265 -27.00 1.48 11.11
CA ARG A 265 -26.31 2.54 11.86
C ARG A 265 -24.94 2.87 11.25
N SER A 266 -24.15 1.84 10.92
CA SER A 266 -22.83 2.03 10.32
C SER A 266 -22.93 2.76 8.97
N PHE A 267 -23.87 2.38 8.10
CA PHE A 267 -24.07 3.07 6.82
C PHE A 267 -24.67 4.47 6.99
N GLU A 268 -25.56 4.69 7.96
CA GLU A 268 -26.07 6.04 8.27
C GLU A 268 -24.91 6.98 8.61
N THR A 269 -24.06 6.59 9.55
CA THR A 269 -22.87 7.38 9.89
C THR A 269 -21.96 7.56 8.66
N ALA A 270 -21.76 6.54 7.85
CA ALA A 270 -20.99 6.66 6.62
C ALA A 270 -21.58 7.69 5.64
N THR A 271 -22.91 7.72 5.48
CA THR A 271 -23.61 8.69 4.61
C THR A 271 -23.63 10.11 5.18
N GLU A 272 -23.57 10.28 6.50
CA GLU A 272 -23.41 11.58 7.14
C GLU A 272 -22.00 12.16 6.89
N ILE A 273 -20.97 11.32 6.98
CA ILE A 273 -19.57 11.71 6.73
C ILE A 273 -19.34 11.98 5.23
N ASN A 274 -19.81 11.08 4.37
CA ASN A 274 -19.69 11.20 2.92
C ASN A 274 -21.06 11.06 2.23
N PRO A 275 -21.82 12.16 2.08
CA PRO A 275 -23.13 12.15 1.43
C PRO A 275 -23.10 11.82 -0.08
N TYR A 276 -21.90 11.78 -0.68
CA TYR A 276 -21.69 11.51 -2.10
C TYR A 276 -21.27 10.04 -2.36
N SER A 277 -21.28 9.18 -1.37
CA SER A 277 -21.09 7.74 -1.58
C SER A 277 -22.39 7.07 -2.03
N ALA A 278 -22.54 6.83 -3.33
CA ALA A 278 -23.69 6.07 -3.86
C ALA A 278 -23.74 4.67 -3.24
N LYS A 279 -22.58 4.03 -3.03
CA LYS A 279 -22.46 2.72 -2.39
C LYS A 279 -23.02 2.74 -0.97
N ALA A 280 -22.65 3.71 -0.14
CA ALA A 280 -23.13 3.82 1.24
C ALA A 280 -24.66 3.98 1.29
N TRP A 281 -25.22 4.85 0.46
CA TRP A 281 -26.67 5.02 0.34
C TRP A 281 -27.39 3.77 -0.13
N GLN A 282 -26.84 3.05 -1.13
CA GLN A 282 -27.39 1.78 -1.62
C GLN A 282 -27.37 0.72 -0.52
N SER A 283 -26.24 0.56 0.18
CA SER A 283 -26.07 -0.41 1.26
C SER A 283 -26.98 -0.09 2.45
N LEU A 284 -27.17 1.19 2.81
CA LEU A 284 -28.18 1.61 3.77
C LEU A 284 -29.57 1.20 3.32
N GLY A 285 -29.91 1.48 2.07
CA GLY A 285 -31.21 1.08 1.49
C GLY A 285 -31.45 -0.43 1.59
N ARG A 286 -30.41 -1.24 1.35
CA ARG A 286 -30.47 -2.71 1.48
C ARG A 286 -30.65 -3.14 2.93
N ALA A 287 -29.91 -2.56 3.88
CA ALA A 287 -30.00 -2.89 5.29
C ALA A 287 -31.40 -2.61 5.87
N VAL A 288 -31.95 -1.40 5.60
CA VAL A 288 -33.27 -1.03 6.11
C VAL A 288 -34.40 -1.73 5.37
N LEU A 289 -34.21 -2.14 4.10
CA LEU A 289 -35.12 -3.00 3.38
C LEU A 289 -35.26 -4.37 4.06
N GLN A 290 -34.16 -4.97 4.51
CA GLN A 290 -34.20 -6.24 5.26
C GLN A 290 -34.90 -6.10 6.61
N GLN A 291 -34.94 -4.90 7.19
CA GLN A 291 -35.73 -4.61 8.40
C GLN A 291 -37.24 -4.42 8.10
N GLY A 292 -37.63 -4.35 6.84
CA GLY A 292 -39.00 -4.05 6.41
C GLY A 292 -39.37 -2.57 6.43
N ASP A 293 -38.39 -1.68 6.63
CA ASP A 293 -38.60 -0.22 6.56
C ASP A 293 -38.55 0.27 5.10
N PHE A 294 -39.63 0.03 4.39
CA PHE A 294 -39.72 0.38 2.98
C PHE A 294 -39.65 1.89 2.71
N LYS A 295 -40.03 2.74 3.68
CA LYS A 295 -39.94 4.21 3.50
C LYS A 295 -38.51 4.68 3.54
N ARG A 296 -37.73 4.24 4.54
CA ARG A 296 -36.31 4.58 4.62
C ARG A 296 -35.51 3.96 3.48
N ALA A 297 -35.87 2.72 3.06
CA ALA A 297 -35.22 2.06 1.92
C ALA A 297 -35.44 2.87 0.64
N GLU A 298 -36.67 3.29 0.34
CA GLU A 298 -36.98 4.12 -0.83
C GLU A 298 -36.18 5.43 -0.82
N PHE A 299 -36.13 6.10 0.33
CA PHE A 299 -35.37 7.34 0.49
C PHE A 299 -33.88 7.13 0.20
N SER A 300 -33.25 6.13 0.84
CA SER A 300 -31.84 5.83 0.70
C SER A 300 -31.46 5.45 -0.73
N LEU A 301 -32.25 4.59 -1.39
CA LEU A 301 -32.02 4.18 -2.78
C LEU A 301 -32.18 5.35 -3.77
N ARG A 302 -33.14 6.25 -3.52
CA ARG A 302 -33.26 7.48 -4.33
C ARG A 302 -32.07 8.42 -4.13
N ARG A 303 -31.51 8.50 -2.92
CA ARG A 303 -30.26 9.24 -2.66
C ARG A 303 -29.09 8.63 -3.41
N ALA A 304 -28.97 7.29 -3.39
CA ALA A 304 -27.95 6.57 -4.16
C ALA A 304 -28.05 6.89 -5.66
N LEU A 305 -29.25 6.84 -6.24
CA LEU A 305 -29.49 7.18 -7.65
C LEU A 305 -29.29 8.66 -7.95
N GLY A 306 -29.44 9.54 -6.97
CA GLY A 306 -29.11 10.96 -7.09
C GLY A 306 -27.61 11.23 -7.20
N VAL A 307 -26.78 10.31 -6.69
CA VAL A 307 -25.32 10.36 -6.80
C VAL A 307 -24.84 9.61 -8.05
N ASP A 308 -25.34 8.39 -8.25
CA ASP A 308 -25.05 7.56 -9.43
C ASP A 308 -26.35 7.01 -10.03
N SER A 309 -26.81 7.65 -11.10
CA SER A 309 -28.02 7.27 -11.83
C SER A 309 -27.84 6.02 -12.71
N SER A 310 -26.63 5.53 -12.92
CA SER A 310 -26.29 4.43 -13.84
C SER A 310 -26.30 3.05 -13.16
N SER A 311 -26.56 2.97 -11.85
CA SER A 311 -26.62 1.70 -11.11
C SER A 311 -27.91 0.91 -11.41
N SER A 312 -27.79 -0.15 -12.21
CA SER A 312 -28.90 -1.08 -12.47
C SER A 312 -29.37 -1.77 -11.20
N GLU A 313 -28.45 -2.19 -10.33
CA GLU A 313 -28.74 -2.81 -9.03
C GLU A 313 -29.56 -1.89 -8.13
N THR A 314 -29.22 -0.60 -8.05
CA THR A 314 -29.96 0.37 -7.24
C THR A 314 -31.37 0.58 -7.78
N GLN A 315 -31.55 0.63 -9.12
CA GLN A 315 -32.87 0.70 -9.75
C GLN A 315 -33.71 -0.58 -9.47
N LEU A 316 -33.06 -1.75 -9.53
CA LEU A 316 -33.71 -3.03 -9.21
C LEU A 316 -34.20 -3.05 -7.75
N LEU A 317 -33.35 -2.67 -6.79
CA LEU A 317 -33.73 -2.59 -5.38
C LEU A 317 -34.84 -1.58 -5.14
N LEU A 318 -34.78 -0.41 -5.79
CA LEU A 318 -35.83 0.60 -5.67
C LEU A 318 -37.16 0.08 -6.22
N GLY A 319 -37.16 -0.60 -7.37
CA GLY A 319 -38.34 -1.25 -7.93
C GLY A 319 -38.92 -2.29 -6.97
N TYR A 320 -38.08 -3.10 -6.32
CA TYR A 320 -38.50 -4.07 -5.33
C TYR A 320 -39.17 -3.41 -4.11
N VAL A 321 -38.59 -2.33 -3.57
CA VAL A 321 -39.17 -1.57 -2.46
C VAL A 321 -40.56 -1.01 -2.83
N GLN A 322 -40.68 -0.45 -4.04
CA GLN A 322 -41.94 0.12 -4.54
C GLN A 322 -43.00 -0.96 -4.76
N LEU A 323 -42.59 -2.15 -5.25
CA LEU A 323 -43.44 -3.31 -5.40
C LEU A 323 -44.02 -3.77 -4.03
N ARG A 324 -43.17 -3.80 -3.01
CA ARG A 324 -43.56 -4.15 -1.63
C ARG A 324 -44.49 -3.12 -0.98
N GLN A 325 -44.57 -1.93 -1.54
CA GLN A 325 -45.51 -0.86 -1.16
C GLN A 325 -46.78 -0.83 -2.05
N ASP A 326 -46.98 -1.82 -2.91
CA ASP A 326 -48.04 -1.91 -3.91
C ASP A 326 -48.09 -0.75 -4.93
N LYS A 327 -46.95 -0.05 -5.09
CA LYS A 327 -46.76 1.05 -6.06
C LYS A 327 -46.36 0.50 -7.44
N PHE A 328 -47.23 -0.40 -8.01
CA PHE A 328 -46.90 -1.20 -9.21
C PHE A 328 -46.43 -0.36 -10.40
N SER A 329 -47.13 0.74 -10.73
CA SER A 329 -46.79 1.57 -11.89
C SER A 329 -45.43 2.29 -11.73
N ILE A 330 -45.01 2.61 -10.49
CA ILE A 330 -43.72 3.21 -10.21
C ILE A 330 -42.63 2.13 -10.20
N ALA A 331 -42.90 0.98 -9.59
CA ALA A 331 -41.99 -0.17 -9.59
C ALA A 331 -41.68 -0.63 -11.02
N LEU A 332 -42.67 -0.67 -11.90
CA LEU A 332 -42.48 -0.99 -13.32
C LEU A 332 -41.47 -0.05 -14.01
N LYS A 333 -41.53 1.26 -13.70
CA LYS A 333 -40.57 2.21 -14.24
C LYS A 333 -39.13 1.93 -13.75
N SER A 334 -38.99 1.65 -12.47
CA SER A 334 -37.67 1.33 -11.87
C SER A 334 -37.11 0.03 -12.43
N PHE A 335 -37.91 -1.05 -12.54
CA PHE A 335 -37.43 -2.28 -13.14
C PHE A 335 -37.12 -2.18 -14.63
N LYS A 336 -37.88 -1.41 -15.41
CA LYS A 336 -37.54 -1.10 -16.80
C LYS A 336 -36.21 -0.31 -16.90
N ALA A 337 -36.04 0.66 -16.01
CA ALA A 337 -34.75 1.39 -15.96
C ALA A 337 -33.56 0.44 -15.64
N ALA A 338 -33.73 -0.47 -14.70
CA ALA A 338 -32.72 -1.50 -14.39
C ALA A 338 -32.40 -2.36 -15.62
N SER A 339 -33.43 -2.88 -16.31
CA SER A 339 -33.22 -3.70 -17.51
C SER A 339 -32.67 -2.96 -18.72
N MET A 340 -32.83 -1.64 -18.79
CA MET A 340 -32.16 -0.79 -19.80
C MET A 340 -30.69 -0.55 -19.48
N LEU A 341 -30.35 -0.41 -18.21
CA LEU A 341 -28.96 -0.22 -17.75
C LEU A 341 -28.15 -1.52 -17.84
N ASP A 342 -28.77 -2.66 -17.54
CA ASP A 342 -28.20 -3.98 -17.76
C ASP A 342 -29.18 -4.88 -18.54
N PRO A 343 -29.09 -4.90 -19.88
CA PRO A 343 -29.97 -5.71 -20.74
C PRO A 343 -29.79 -7.22 -20.58
N ASN A 344 -28.73 -7.67 -19.95
CA ASN A 344 -28.45 -9.09 -19.72
C ASN A 344 -28.93 -9.59 -18.34
N ASP A 345 -29.38 -8.69 -17.48
CA ASP A 345 -29.96 -9.08 -16.18
C ASP A 345 -31.36 -9.70 -16.33
N THR A 346 -31.40 -11.03 -16.27
CA THR A 346 -32.68 -11.77 -16.33
C THR A 346 -33.61 -11.47 -15.16
N VAL A 347 -33.04 -11.10 -13.99
CA VAL A 347 -33.84 -10.77 -12.80
C VAL A 347 -34.65 -9.49 -13.03
N SER A 348 -34.04 -8.44 -13.57
CA SER A 348 -34.74 -7.21 -13.92
C SER A 348 -35.88 -7.45 -14.91
N LEU A 349 -35.67 -8.27 -15.95
CA LEU A 349 -36.69 -8.65 -16.91
C LEU A 349 -37.83 -9.42 -16.25
N CYS A 350 -37.52 -10.39 -15.41
CA CYS A 350 -38.51 -11.14 -14.65
C CYS A 350 -39.36 -10.23 -13.74
N MET A 351 -38.73 -9.26 -13.09
CA MET A 351 -39.42 -8.31 -12.21
C MET A 351 -40.31 -7.33 -12.99
N VAL A 352 -39.94 -6.95 -14.21
CA VAL A 352 -40.85 -6.22 -15.12
C VAL A 352 -42.06 -7.05 -15.43
N GLY A 353 -41.88 -8.31 -15.84
CA GLY A 353 -42.98 -9.24 -16.14
C GLY A 353 -43.88 -9.46 -14.92
N TYR A 354 -43.30 -9.76 -13.76
CA TYR A 354 -44.06 -9.96 -12.52
C TYR A 354 -44.90 -8.72 -12.13
N THR A 355 -44.34 -7.55 -12.31
CA THR A 355 -45.06 -6.30 -12.02
C THR A 355 -46.22 -6.08 -12.99
N LEU A 356 -46.03 -6.36 -14.29
CA LEU A 356 -47.09 -6.32 -15.29
C LEU A 356 -48.23 -7.33 -14.97
N GLU A 357 -47.90 -8.53 -14.54
CA GLU A 357 -48.88 -9.52 -14.08
C GLU A 357 -49.67 -8.97 -12.90
N LYS A 358 -49.06 -8.39 -11.88
CA LYS A 358 -49.76 -7.73 -10.76
C LYS A 358 -50.63 -6.55 -11.18
N MET A 359 -50.36 -5.94 -12.33
CA MET A 359 -51.18 -4.90 -12.94
C MET A 359 -52.29 -5.45 -13.85
N GLY A 360 -52.46 -6.78 -13.94
CA GLY A 360 -53.46 -7.43 -14.79
C GLY A 360 -53.09 -7.45 -16.29
N GLN A 361 -51.81 -7.39 -16.62
CA GLN A 361 -51.27 -7.41 -17.98
C GLN A 361 -50.46 -8.69 -18.26
N PRO A 362 -51.02 -9.91 -18.13
CA PRO A 362 -50.25 -11.14 -18.25
C PRO A 362 -49.68 -11.39 -19.65
N LYS A 363 -50.35 -10.91 -20.71
CA LYS A 363 -49.83 -11.03 -22.09
C LYS A 363 -48.51 -10.29 -22.28
N ASP A 364 -48.39 -9.09 -21.71
CA ASP A 364 -47.16 -8.29 -21.79
C ASP A 364 -46.07 -8.91 -20.92
N ALA A 365 -46.42 -9.47 -19.74
CA ALA A 365 -45.52 -10.19 -18.85
C ALA A 365 -44.83 -11.36 -19.54
N MET A 366 -45.59 -12.19 -20.31
CA MET A 366 -45.03 -13.32 -21.07
C MET A 366 -43.89 -12.90 -22.02
N GLY A 367 -43.99 -11.71 -22.61
CA GLY A 367 -42.94 -11.18 -23.48
C GLY A 367 -41.61 -11.00 -22.75
N TYR A 368 -41.64 -10.48 -21.54
CA TYR A 368 -40.41 -10.28 -20.71
C TYR A 368 -39.86 -11.60 -20.18
N TYR A 369 -40.69 -12.54 -19.75
CA TYR A 369 -40.23 -13.86 -19.34
C TYR A 369 -39.58 -14.62 -20.50
N SER A 370 -40.20 -14.55 -21.70
CA SER A 370 -39.63 -15.13 -22.92
C SER A 370 -38.27 -14.48 -23.28
N GLN A 371 -38.12 -13.18 -23.04
CA GLN A 371 -36.85 -12.49 -23.25
C GLN A 371 -35.80 -12.99 -22.25
N ALA A 372 -36.13 -13.13 -20.97
CA ALA A 372 -35.20 -13.66 -19.95
C ALA A 372 -34.78 -15.11 -20.30
N LEU A 373 -35.70 -15.97 -20.75
CA LEU A 373 -35.42 -17.34 -21.18
C LEU A 373 -34.55 -17.40 -22.48
N ARG A 374 -34.63 -16.39 -23.34
CA ARG A 374 -33.73 -16.30 -24.51
C ARG A 374 -32.33 -15.96 -24.10
N LEU A 375 -32.13 -15.08 -23.09
CA LEU A 375 -30.83 -14.73 -22.56
C LEU A 375 -30.22 -15.89 -21.76
N LYS A 376 -31.02 -16.58 -20.97
CA LYS A 376 -30.59 -17.69 -20.13
C LYS A 376 -31.59 -18.84 -20.22
N PRO A 377 -31.40 -19.73 -21.21
CA PRO A 377 -32.20 -20.95 -21.30
C PRO A 377 -32.08 -21.78 -20.02
N GLY A 378 -33.17 -22.01 -19.32
CA GLY A 378 -33.18 -22.69 -18.03
C GLY A 378 -33.09 -21.74 -16.82
N ASP A 379 -33.43 -20.47 -16.99
CA ASP A 379 -33.63 -19.57 -15.85
C ASP A 379 -34.87 -20.04 -15.05
N ASP A 380 -34.63 -20.50 -13.83
CA ASP A 380 -35.67 -21.09 -12.97
C ASP A 380 -36.77 -20.06 -12.63
N MET A 381 -36.39 -18.81 -12.38
CA MET A 381 -37.33 -17.74 -12.02
C MET A 381 -38.26 -17.43 -13.21
N ALA A 382 -37.72 -17.22 -14.39
CA ALA A 382 -38.49 -16.94 -15.59
C ALA A 382 -39.42 -18.11 -15.96
N SER A 383 -38.92 -19.35 -15.86
CA SER A 383 -39.69 -20.57 -16.14
C SER A 383 -40.86 -20.74 -15.16
N GLN A 384 -40.63 -20.52 -13.87
CA GLN A 384 -41.66 -20.62 -12.85
C GLN A 384 -42.73 -19.53 -13.01
N LEU A 385 -42.34 -18.29 -13.25
CA LEU A 385 -43.26 -17.17 -13.44
C LEU A 385 -44.14 -17.38 -14.72
N MET A 386 -43.51 -17.83 -15.80
CA MET A 386 -44.22 -18.12 -17.04
C MET A 386 -45.28 -19.24 -16.87
N ALA A 387 -44.92 -20.33 -16.16
CA ALA A 387 -45.81 -21.43 -15.90
C ALA A 387 -47.00 -21.09 -14.95
N GLN A 388 -46.94 -19.99 -14.21
CA GLN A 388 -48.01 -19.49 -13.36
C GLN A 388 -49.10 -18.75 -14.17
N ILE A 389 -48.73 -18.14 -15.29
CA ILE A 389 -49.70 -17.43 -16.17
C ILE A 389 -50.56 -18.42 -16.96
N ASP A 390 -50.02 -19.59 -17.30
CA ASP A 390 -50.72 -20.61 -18.10
C ASP A 390 -51.74 -21.44 -17.28
N LYS A 391 -51.84 -21.18 -15.97
CA LYS A 391 -52.81 -21.81 -15.06
C LYS A 391 -53.99 -20.90 -14.77
#